data_5d7457eff8dd23c36d540f9d4a04ab46
#
_entry.id   5d7457eff8dd23c36d540f9d4a04ab46
#
_cell.length_a   1.000
_cell.length_b   1.000
_cell.length_c   1.000
_cell.angle_alpha   90.00
_cell.angle_beta   90.00
_cell.angle_gamma   90.00
#
_symmetry.space_group_name_H-M   'P 1'
#
loop_
_entity.id
_entity.type
_entity.pdbx_description
1 polymer ?
#
loop_
_entity_poly.entity_id
_entity_poly.type
_entity_poly.pdbx_seq_one_letter_code
_entity_poly.pdbx_strand_id
1 'polypeptide(L)'
;MRVVVLGATGNVGTSVVQSLAADPEVTSVLGLARRLPDWQVPKAQWVAADMASDDLVARLRGADVVVHLAWLIQPTHDPHLTWRVNVLGSIRVLRAVAEAGVPALVYASSVGAYSPGPKDRRVDESWPTHGQPTAAYTREKAYLERLLDTFEREHPDRRVVRLRPGFIFKREAASQQRRLGIGPLLPHRLVRPDLVPVLPELPGLRFQALHSLDVGKAYRLAAVRPVRGAFNLAAEPVLDMSQLARLLDARTIRVPTRGIRAALAAAWHLHLVPASPQLLDAVLQLPIMDVDRARDELGWAPHHSSLDAVGEFLDGLREGAGMATPPLSPHTTGPLRVREITSGVGQRP
;
A
#
# COMPACT_ATOMS: atom_id res chain seq x y z
N MET A 1 -13.24 22.17 -1.81
CA MET A 1 -12.40 21.82 -0.64
C MET A 1 -10.93 21.71 -1.05
N ARG A 2 -10.02 22.07 -0.14
CA ARG A 2 -8.57 21.90 -0.29
C ARG A 2 -8.13 20.58 0.37
N VAL A 3 -7.50 19.68 -0.38
CA VAL A 3 -7.02 18.39 0.13
C VAL A 3 -5.50 18.35 0.10
N VAL A 4 -4.88 17.93 1.21
CA VAL A 4 -3.43 17.68 1.27
C VAL A 4 -3.17 16.18 1.30
N VAL A 5 -2.32 15.68 0.40
CA VAL A 5 -2.02 14.24 0.25
C VAL A 5 -0.55 13.98 0.55
N LEU A 6 -0.25 13.30 1.66
CA LEU A 6 1.10 12.82 1.97
C LEU A 6 1.33 11.47 1.27
N GLY A 7 2.47 11.32 0.58
CA GLY A 7 2.75 10.12 -0.21
C GLY A 7 2.07 10.13 -1.58
N ALA A 8 1.78 11.31 -2.09
CA ALA A 8 1.00 11.56 -3.30
C ALA A 8 1.60 10.98 -4.61
N THR A 9 2.88 10.65 -4.63
CA THR A 9 3.61 10.18 -5.82
C THR A 9 3.73 8.65 -5.92
N GLY A 10 3.27 7.91 -4.90
CA GLY A 10 3.31 6.45 -4.87
C GLY A 10 2.19 5.77 -5.66
N ASN A 11 2.14 4.42 -5.61
CA ASN A 11 1.12 3.61 -6.27
C ASN A 11 -0.30 4.13 -5.99
N VAL A 12 -0.71 4.14 -4.74
CA VAL A 12 -2.04 4.63 -4.32
C VAL A 12 -2.15 6.14 -4.49
N GLY A 13 -1.09 6.89 -4.13
CA GLY A 13 -1.10 8.35 -4.13
C GLY A 13 -1.44 8.96 -5.48
N THR A 14 -0.88 8.42 -6.57
CA THR A 14 -1.17 8.90 -7.93
C THR A 14 -2.63 8.68 -8.32
N SER A 15 -3.22 7.55 -7.97
CA SER A 15 -4.64 7.26 -8.21
C SER A 15 -5.57 8.13 -7.33
N VAL A 16 -5.15 8.42 -6.09
CA VAL A 16 -5.88 9.34 -5.20
C VAL A 16 -5.88 10.76 -5.76
N VAL A 17 -4.71 11.27 -6.16
CA VAL A 17 -4.59 12.63 -6.75
C VAL A 17 -5.43 12.75 -8.00
N GLN A 18 -5.41 11.76 -8.91
CA GLN A 18 -6.27 11.74 -10.10
C GLN A 18 -7.76 11.78 -9.74
N SER A 19 -8.17 10.93 -8.79
CA SER A 19 -9.57 10.85 -8.38
C SER A 19 -10.07 12.13 -7.70
N LEU A 20 -9.24 12.75 -6.85
CA LEU A 20 -9.54 14.03 -6.20
C LEU A 20 -9.59 15.18 -7.22
N ALA A 21 -8.66 15.23 -8.17
CA ALA A 21 -8.62 16.30 -9.19
C ALA A 21 -9.84 16.27 -10.11
N ALA A 22 -10.40 15.08 -10.36
CA ALA A 22 -11.62 14.91 -11.16
C ALA A 22 -12.91 15.26 -10.40
N ASP A 23 -12.85 15.40 -9.07
CA ASP A 23 -14.05 15.71 -8.27
C ASP A 23 -14.37 17.22 -8.30
N PRO A 24 -15.65 17.60 -8.58
CA PRO A 24 -16.05 19.01 -8.61
C PRO A 24 -16.00 19.71 -7.23
N GLU A 25 -16.16 18.96 -6.13
CA GLU A 25 -16.08 19.51 -4.78
C GLU A 25 -14.64 19.84 -4.35
N VAL A 26 -13.64 19.23 -5.01
CA VAL A 26 -12.23 19.49 -4.74
C VAL A 26 -11.76 20.68 -5.59
N THR A 27 -11.35 21.74 -4.93
CA THR A 27 -10.84 22.96 -5.57
C THR A 27 -9.33 22.93 -5.78
N SER A 28 -8.58 22.28 -4.87
CA SER A 28 -7.12 22.11 -4.96
C SER A 28 -6.62 20.87 -4.24
N VAL A 29 -5.55 20.28 -4.78
CA VAL A 29 -4.82 19.17 -4.18
C VAL A 29 -3.37 19.58 -3.96
N LEU A 30 -2.88 19.53 -2.74
CA LEU A 30 -1.45 19.69 -2.43
C LEU A 30 -0.82 18.32 -2.20
N GLY A 31 -0.02 17.87 -3.14
CA GLY A 31 0.74 16.63 -3.03
C GLY A 31 2.06 16.84 -2.31
N LEU A 32 2.24 16.20 -1.15
CA LEU A 32 3.49 16.19 -0.40
C LEU A 32 4.28 14.91 -0.70
N ALA A 33 5.50 15.07 -1.17
CA ALA A 33 6.40 13.96 -1.46
C ALA A 33 7.84 14.40 -1.22
N ARG A 34 8.75 13.48 -0.89
CA ARG A 34 10.16 13.79 -0.65
C ARG A 34 10.91 14.22 -1.91
N ARG A 35 10.50 13.70 -3.05
CA ARG A 35 11.03 14.05 -4.38
C ARG A 35 9.85 14.47 -5.25
N LEU A 36 10.00 15.61 -5.91
CA LEU A 36 8.95 16.15 -6.77
C LEU A 36 8.78 15.29 -8.03
N PRO A 37 7.55 15.05 -8.48
CA PRO A 37 7.30 14.34 -9.73
C PRO A 37 7.41 15.28 -10.94
N ASP A 38 7.76 14.70 -12.07
CA ASP A 38 7.55 15.31 -13.38
C ASP A 38 6.20 14.82 -13.94
N TRP A 39 5.13 15.20 -13.24
CA TRP A 39 3.77 14.77 -13.56
C TRP A 39 2.78 15.88 -13.25
N GLN A 40 2.07 16.33 -14.29
CA GLN A 40 1.10 17.42 -14.19
C GLN A 40 -0.32 16.85 -14.06
N VAL A 41 -1.07 17.38 -13.12
CA VAL A 41 -2.48 17.02 -12.87
C VAL A 41 -3.27 18.31 -12.63
N PRO A 42 -4.44 18.49 -13.24
CA PRO A 42 -5.31 19.64 -12.95
C PRO A 42 -5.56 19.76 -11.45
N LYS A 43 -5.64 20.99 -10.95
CA LYS A 43 -5.86 21.33 -9.53
C LYS A 43 -4.75 20.85 -8.56
N ALA A 44 -3.72 20.11 -9.02
CA ALA A 44 -2.68 19.59 -8.16
C ALA A 44 -1.42 20.47 -8.19
N GLN A 45 -0.85 20.67 -7.01
CA GLN A 45 0.45 21.28 -6.80
C GLN A 45 1.33 20.34 -5.98
N TRP A 46 2.64 20.41 -6.19
CA TRP A 46 3.60 19.53 -5.56
C TRP A 46 4.55 20.30 -4.68
N VAL A 47 4.78 19.82 -3.46
CA VAL A 47 5.74 20.38 -2.52
C VAL A 47 6.61 19.27 -1.95
N ALA A 48 7.92 19.53 -1.91
CA ALA A 48 8.86 18.62 -1.25
C ALA A 48 8.65 18.67 0.27
N ALA A 49 8.45 17.49 0.85
CA ALA A 49 8.32 17.34 2.31
C ALA A 49 8.67 15.92 2.75
N ASP A 50 9.44 15.80 3.82
CA ASP A 50 9.67 14.54 4.54
C ASP A 50 8.93 14.58 5.88
N MET A 51 7.99 13.65 6.07
CA MET A 51 7.20 13.58 7.31
C MET A 51 8.05 13.28 8.55
N ALA A 52 9.27 12.77 8.37
CA ALA A 52 10.15 12.44 9.49
C ALA A 52 10.93 13.64 10.02
N SER A 53 11.14 14.70 9.22
CA SER A 53 12.01 15.82 9.57
C SER A 53 11.37 17.20 9.46
N ASP A 54 10.52 17.42 8.45
CA ASP A 54 10.08 18.77 8.08
C ASP A 54 8.95 19.31 8.96
N ASP A 55 8.74 20.63 8.93
CA ASP A 55 7.57 21.28 9.49
C ASP A 55 6.34 21.01 8.60
N LEU A 56 5.43 20.21 9.14
CA LEU A 56 4.20 19.85 8.46
C LEU A 56 3.05 20.83 8.76
N VAL A 57 3.08 21.52 9.90
CA VAL A 57 1.97 22.38 10.33
C VAL A 57 1.68 23.47 9.30
N ALA A 58 2.74 24.17 8.87
CA ALA A 58 2.61 25.21 7.83
C ALA A 58 2.06 24.68 6.51
N ARG A 59 2.37 23.41 6.15
CA ARG A 59 1.88 22.77 4.92
C ARG A 59 0.42 22.34 5.02
N LEU A 60 -0.05 21.96 6.21
CA LEU A 60 -1.42 21.49 6.45
C LEU A 60 -2.40 22.60 6.77
N ARG A 61 -1.93 23.80 7.14
CA ARG A 61 -2.79 24.93 7.52
C ARG A 61 -3.76 25.32 6.39
N GLY A 62 -5.04 25.42 6.72
CA GLY A 62 -6.11 25.70 5.76
C GLY A 62 -6.51 24.53 4.85
N ALA A 63 -6.07 23.31 5.15
CA ALA A 63 -6.60 22.11 4.51
C ALA A 63 -7.95 21.74 5.12
N ASP A 64 -8.90 21.34 4.29
CA ASP A 64 -10.17 20.75 4.74
C ASP A 64 -10.00 19.27 5.07
N VAL A 65 -9.11 18.58 4.34
CA VAL A 65 -8.83 17.14 4.53
C VAL A 65 -7.34 16.87 4.33
N VAL A 66 -6.78 16.06 5.21
CA VAL A 66 -5.46 15.43 5.03
C VAL A 66 -5.64 13.96 4.70
N VAL A 67 -5.03 13.52 3.59
CA VAL A 67 -4.95 12.10 3.20
C VAL A 67 -3.52 11.61 3.46
N HIS A 68 -3.36 10.72 4.43
CA HIS A 68 -2.04 10.22 4.84
C HIS A 68 -1.76 8.83 4.25
N LEU A 69 -1.02 8.79 3.13
CA LEU A 69 -0.62 7.57 2.41
C LEU A 69 0.88 7.27 2.55
N ALA A 70 1.66 8.21 3.09
CA ALA A 70 3.11 8.06 3.14
C ALA A 70 3.51 6.85 3.99
N TRP A 71 4.25 5.92 3.39
CA TRP A 71 4.69 4.67 4.02
C TRP A 71 5.99 4.19 3.42
N LEU A 72 6.89 3.69 4.25
CA LEU A 72 8.14 3.07 3.86
C LEU A 72 8.04 1.56 4.06
N ILE A 73 8.01 0.78 2.96
CA ILE A 73 7.92 -0.69 3.02
C ILE A 73 9.31 -1.31 3.21
N GLN A 74 10.33 -0.71 2.60
CA GLN A 74 11.72 -1.18 2.65
C GLN A 74 12.63 -0.15 3.34
N PRO A 75 13.72 -0.53 3.96
CA PRO A 75 14.28 -1.87 4.02
C PRO A 75 13.65 -2.76 5.10
N THR A 76 13.46 -4.06 4.83
CA THR A 76 12.98 -5.02 5.84
C THR A 76 14.08 -5.48 6.79
N HIS A 77 15.35 -5.27 6.45
CA HIS A 77 16.50 -5.57 7.29
C HIS A 77 16.80 -4.51 8.35
N ASP A 78 16.18 -3.33 8.25
CA ASP A 78 16.28 -2.26 9.25
C ASP A 78 14.90 -1.85 9.77
N PRO A 79 14.32 -2.61 10.71
CA PRO A 79 13.02 -2.29 11.28
C PRO A 79 13.04 -1.01 12.13
N HIS A 80 14.20 -0.54 12.58
CA HIS A 80 14.31 0.74 13.27
C HIS A 80 14.09 1.92 12.33
N LEU A 81 14.57 1.81 11.09
CA LEU A 81 14.33 2.83 10.08
C LEU A 81 12.85 2.88 9.69
N THR A 82 12.23 1.71 9.46
CA THR A 82 10.79 1.68 9.11
C THR A 82 9.95 2.21 10.26
N TRP A 83 10.24 1.85 11.50
CA TRP A 83 9.57 2.38 12.68
C TRP A 83 9.71 3.90 12.78
N ARG A 84 10.93 4.42 12.64
CA ARG A 84 11.19 5.87 12.72
C ARG A 84 10.41 6.64 11.64
N VAL A 85 10.41 6.15 10.41
CA VAL A 85 9.71 6.82 9.31
C VAL A 85 8.20 6.61 9.43
N ASN A 86 7.73 5.38 9.58
CA ASN A 86 6.30 5.06 9.52
C ASN A 86 5.58 5.45 10.80
N VAL A 87 6.10 5.05 11.95
CA VAL A 87 5.41 5.28 13.23
C VAL A 87 5.68 6.69 13.75
N LEU A 88 6.95 7.05 13.97
CA LEU A 88 7.25 8.38 14.50
C LEU A 88 6.91 9.48 13.51
N GLY A 89 7.09 9.25 12.21
CA GLY A 89 6.64 10.17 11.16
C GLY A 89 5.12 10.35 11.16
N SER A 90 4.33 9.27 11.30
CA SER A 90 2.86 9.38 11.38
C SER A 90 2.41 10.09 12.66
N ILE A 91 3.09 9.90 13.80
CA ILE A 91 2.81 10.68 15.02
C ILE A 91 2.99 12.18 14.76
N ARG A 92 4.05 12.56 14.02
CA ARG A 92 4.26 13.97 13.63
C ARG A 92 3.14 14.47 12.71
N VAL A 93 2.66 13.64 11.78
CA VAL A 93 1.50 13.98 10.91
C VAL A 93 0.25 14.20 11.76
N LEU A 94 -0.08 13.31 12.69
CA LEU A 94 -1.25 13.45 13.57
C LEU A 94 -1.18 14.73 14.41
N ARG A 95 -0.02 15.03 15.02
CA ARG A 95 0.20 16.28 15.75
C ARG A 95 0.02 17.51 14.85
N ALA A 96 0.57 17.48 13.64
CA ALA A 96 0.44 18.58 12.68
C ALA A 96 -1.01 18.77 12.22
N VAL A 97 -1.79 17.69 12.02
CA VAL A 97 -3.23 17.75 11.74
C VAL A 97 -3.98 18.43 12.88
N ALA A 98 -3.66 18.07 14.13
CA ALA A 98 -4.27 18.68 15.29
C ALA A 98 -3.91 20.17 15.42
N GLU A 99 -2.63 20.51 15.33
CA GLU A 99 -2.12 21.88 15.51
C GLU A 99 -2.53 22.80 14.36
N ALA A 100 -2.56 22.32 13.11
CA ALA A 100 -3.03 23.09 11.96
C ALA A 100 -4.55 23.27 11.92
N GLY A 101 -5.29 22.64 12.83
CA GLY A 101 -6.76 22.77 12.88
C GLY A 101 -7.48 22.03 11.74
N VAL A 102 -6.88 21.01 11.12
CA VAL A 102 -7.50 20.29 10.00
C VAL A 102 -8.71 19.48 10.48
N PRO A 103 -9.91 19.68 9.88
CA PRO A 103 -11.13 19.04 10.37
C PRO A 103 -11.26 17.55 10.04
N ALA A 104 -10.54 17.06 9.01
CA ALA A 104 -10.66 15.67 8.58
C ALA A 104 -9.31 15.02 8.23
N LEU A 105 -9.16 13.77 8.65
CA LEU A 105 -8.02 12.90 8.34
C LEU A 105 -8.52 11.61 7.69
N VAL A 106 -7.97 11.26 6.52
CA VAL A 106 -8.13 9.95 5.88
C VAL A 106 -6.79 9.22 5.95
N TYR A 107 -6.74 8.12 6.67
CA TYR A 107 -5.52 7.37 6.93
C TYR A 107 -5.47 6.07 6.12
N ALA A 108 -4.32 5.79 5.52
CA ALA A 108 -4.03 4.53 4.86
C ALA A 108 -3.63 3.45 5.88
N SER A 109 -4.62 2.74 6.40
CA SER A 109 -4.40 1.50 7.12
C SER A 109 -4.18 0.33 6.15
N SER A 110 -4.48 -0.88 6.51
CA SER A 110 -4.24 -2.09 5.70
C SER A 110 -4.96 -3.29 6.30
N VAL A 111 -5.26 -4.30 5.47
CA VAL A 111 -5.59 -5.65 5.94
C VAL A 111 -4.49 -6.21 6.87
N GLY A 112 -3.24 -5.75 6.71
CA GLY A 112 -2.13 -6.11 7.59
C GLY A 112 -2.22 -5.57 9.03
N ALA A 113 -3.15 -4.67 9.33
CA ALA A 113 -3.41 -4.23 10.69
C ALA A 113 -4.18 -5.28 11.51
N TYR A 114 -4.92 -6.16 10.85
CA TYR A 114 -5.71 -7.18 11.51
C TYR A 114 -4.87 -8.25 12.19
N SER A 115 -5.40 -8.78 13.28
CA SER A 115 -4.93 -10.03 13.88
C SER A 115 -5.08 -11.19 12.91
N PRO A 116 -4.32 -12.30 13.08
CA PRO A 116 -4.56 -13.53 12.33
C PRO A 116 -6.05 -13.87 12.28
N GLY A 117 -6.52 -14.23 11.09
CA GLY A 117 -7.95 -14.44 10.87
C GLY A 117 -8.26 -15.61 9.94
N PRO A 118 -9.54 -15.94 9.83
CA PRO A 118 -10.02 -17.06 9.04
C PRO A 118 -9.80 -16.83 7.54
N LYS A 119 -9.63 -17.95 6.81
CA LYS A 119 -9.54 -17.95 5.35
C LYS A 119 -10.80 -18.50 4.67
N ASP A 120 -11.71 -19.08 5.44
CA ASP A 120 -12.95 -19.75 5.00
C ASP A 120 -14.18 -18.88 5.16
N ARG A 121 -14.11 -17.83 5.95
CA ARG A 121 -15.17 -16.81 6.13
C ARG A 121 -14.59 -15.41 6.10
N ARG A 122 -15.46 -14.42 5.90
CA ARG A 122 -15.11 -12.99 5.90
C ARG A 122 -15.18 -12.40 7.30
N VAL A 123 -14.42 -11.36 7.52
CA VAL A 123 -14.43 -10.55 8.74
C VAL A 123 -14.75 -9.10 8.41
N ASP A 124 -15.53 -8.45 9.24
CA ASP A 124 -15.85 -7.03 9.17
C ASP A 124 -14.80 -6.16 9.89
N GLU A 125 -15.06 -4.88 9.98
CA GLU A 125 -14.15 -3.90 10.58
C GLU A 125 -13.99 -4.04 12.09
N SER A 126 -14.83 -4.82 12.77
CA SER A 126 -14.75 -5.12 14.20
C SER A 126 -13.69 -6.17 14.55
N TRP A 127 -13.17 -6.91 13.55
CA TRP A 127 -12.12 -7.89 13.78
C TRP A 127 -10.89 -7.23 14.41
N PRO A 128 -10.27 -7.86 15.45
CA PRO A 128 -9.14 -7.25 16.19
C PRO A 128 -7.98 -6.82 15.29
N THR A 129 -7.38 -5.67 15.61
CA THR A 129 -6.27 -5.07 14.87
C THR A 129 -4.97 -5.08 15.67
N HIS A 130 -4.51 -6.29 16.07
CA HIS A 130 -3.22 -6.44 16.78
C HIS A 130 -2.06 -6.74 15.82
N GLY A 131 -2.33 -6.91 14.53
CA GLY A 131 -1.35 -7.28 13.51
C GLY A 131 -0.73 -8.65 13.75
N GLN A 132 0.37 -8.91 13.05
CA GLN A 132 1.24 -10.07 13.27
C GLN A 132 2.55 -9.55 13.91
N PRO A 133 2.84 -9.87 15.19
CA PRO A 133 3.95 -9.24 15.92
C PRO A 133 5.34 -9.43 15.30
N THR A 134 5.54 -10.53 14.60
CA THR A 134 6.84 -10.90 14.02
C THR A 134 7.17 -10.14 12.73
N ALA A 135 6.16 -9.60 12.03
CA ALA A 135 6.35 -8.83 10.80
C ALA A 135 6.31 -7.32 11.11
N ALA A 136 7.37 -6.59 10.79
CA ALA A 136 7.48 -5.16 11.08
C ALA A 136 6.29 -4.37 10.48
N TYR A 137 5.95 -4.63 9.22
CA TYR A 137 4.84 -3.96 8.54
C TYR A 137 3.51 -4.05 9.30
N THR A 138 3.11 -5.26 9.68
CA THR A 138 1.82 -5.50 10.35
C THR A 138 1.80 -4.95 11.76
N ARG A 139 2.93 -5.08 12.49
CA ARG A 139 3.11 -4.50 13.81
C ARG A 139 3.01 -2.97 13.80
N GLU A 140 3.64 -2.32 12.83
CA GLU A 140 3.59 -0.86 12.66
C GLU A 140 2.19 -0.39 12.31
N LYS A 141 1.46 -1.09 11.40
CA LYS A 141 0.07 -0.78 11.06
C LYS A 141 -0.86 -0.93 12.27
N ALA A 142 -0.73 -2.02 13.02
CA ALA A 142 -1.51 -2.24 14.24
C ALA A 142 -1.24 -1.19 15.32
N TYR A 143 0.01 -0.77 15.49
CA TYR A 143 0.37 0.28 16.44
C TYR A 143 -0.30 1.62 16.07
N LEU A 144 -0.30 1.96 14.79
CA LEU A 144 -0.95 3.19 14.32
C LEU A 144 -2.48 3.15 14.44
N GLU A 145 -3.12 1.98 14.32
CA GLU A 145 -4.54 1.85 14.66
C GLU A 145 -4.80 2.26 16.12
N ARG A 146 -3.96 1.84 17.07
CA ARG A 146 -4.07 2.26 18.50
C ARG A 146 -3.81 3.75 18.70
N LEU A 147 -2.86 4.33 17.97
CA LEU A 147 -2.62 5.77 18.02
C LEU A 147 -3.81 6.56 17.48
N LEU A 148 -4.45 6.07 16.42
CA LEU A 148 -5.66 6.69 15.88
C LEU A 148 -6.84 6.59 16.85
N ASP A 149 -6.99 5.47 17.59
CA ASP A 149 -8.00 5.36 18.65
C ASP A 149 -7.80 6.44 19.74
N THR A 150 -6.55 6.72 20.10
CA THR A 150 -6.21 7.78 21.04
C THR A 150 -6.47 9.16 20.44
N PHE A 151 -6.04 9.39 19.20
CA PHE A 151 -6.25 10.66 18.50
C PHE A 151 -7.73 11.02 18.37
N GLU A 152 -8.61 10.06 18.04
CA GLU A 152 -10.06 10.28 17.94
C GLU A 152 -10.69 10.63 19.29
N ARG A 153 -10.19 10.06 20.39
CA ARG A 153 -10.67 10.39 21.74
C ARG A 153 -10.22 11.79 22.20
N GLU A 154 -9.00 12.17 21.84
CA GLU A 154 -8.44 13.50 22.18
C GLU A 154 -9.01 14.62 21.28
N HIS A 155 -9.47 14.29 20.09
CA HIS A 155 -10.00 15.22 19.09
C HIS A 155 -11.35 14.75 18.51
N PRO A 156 -12.41 14.68 19.33
CA PRO A 156 -13.72 14.13 18.89
C PRO A 156 -14.42 14.98 17.84
N ASP A 157 -14.07 16.24 17.74
CA ASP A 157 -14.53 17.19 16.71
C ASP A 157 -13.97 16.88 15.33
N ARG A 158 -12.86 16.15 15.23
CA ARG A 158 -12.23 15.80 13.96
C ARG A 158 -12.79 14.51 13.38
N ARG A 159 -12.95 14.50 12.08
CA ARG A 159 -13.40 13.33 11.33
C ARG A 159 -12.20 12.48 10.94
N VAL A 160 -12.13 11.26 11.42
CA VAL A 160 -11.09 10.29 11.06
C VAL A 160 -11.69 9.13 10.29
N VAL A 161 -11.09 8.82 9.13
CA VAL A 161 -11.44 7.65 8.31
C VAL A 161 -10.20 6.80 8.12
N ARG A 162 -10.33 5.49 8.33
CA ARG A 162 -9.25 4.51 8.19
C ARG A 162 -9.61 3.54 7.07
N LEU A 163 -8.90 3.59 5.96
CA LEU A 163 -9.14 2.63 4.88
C LEU A 163 -8.20 1.43 5.05
N ARG A 164 -8.77 0.22 5.09
CA ARG A 164 -8.06 -1.06 5.25
C ARG A 164 -8.13 -1.85 3.95
N PRO A 165 -7.30 -1.51 2.94
CA PRO A 165 -7.28 -2.22 1.69
C PRO A 165 -6.57 -3.57 1.79
N GLY A 166 -6.97 -4.51 0.92
CA GLY A 166 -6.19 -5.67 0.54
C GLY A 166 -4.93 -5.31 -0.26
N PHE A 167 -4.44 -6.23 -1.09
CA PHE A 167 -3.27 -5.97 -1.94
C PHE A 167 -3.64 -5.09 -3.12
N ILE A 168 -2.84 -4.05 -3.38
CA ILE A 168 -3.17 -3.01 -4.37
C ILE A 168 -2.20 -3.09 -5.54
N PHE A 169 -2.75 -3.27 -6.74
CA PHE A 169 -2.01 -3.40 -7.98
C PHE A 169 -2.45 -2.38 -9.03
N LYS A 170 -1.58 -2.06 -9.95
CA LYS A 170 -1.83 -1.44 -11.24
C LYS A 170 -0.60 -1.57 -12.14
N ARG A 171 -0.78 -1.45 -13.45
CA ARG A 171 0.27 -1.59 -14.45
C ARG A 171 1.45 -0.64 -14.21
N GLU A 172 1.20 0.65 -13.94
CA GLU A 172 2.24 1.67 -13.75
C GLU A 172 3.02 1.52 -12.44
N ALA A 173 2.54 0.72 -11.48
CA ALA A 173 3.26 0.43 -10.25
C ALA A 173 4.17 -0.81 -10.34
N ALA A 174 4.16 -1.52 -11.47
CA ALA A 174 4.85 -2.79 -11.62
C ALA A 174 6.36 -2.69 -11.32
N SER A 175 7.05 -1.68 -11.85
CA SER A 175 8.47 -1.46 -11.58
C SER A 175 8.76 -1.19 -10.10
N GLN A 176 7.91 -0.45 -9.39
CA GLN A 176 8.03 -0.22 -7.95
C GLN A 176 7.81 -1.51 -7.17
N GLN A 177 6.70 -2.23 -7.45
CA GLN A 177 6.34 -3.43 -6.69
C GLN A 177 7.35 -4.57 -6.91
N ARG A 178 7.92 -4.68 -8.12
CA ARG A 178 9.04 -5.60 -8.36
C ARG A 178 10.22 -5.29 -7.42
N ARG A 179 10.61 -4.02 -7.32
CA ARG A 179 11.71 -3.61 -6.41
C ARG A 179 11.39 -3.94 -4.94
N LEU A 180 10.15 -3.76 -4.52
CA LEU A 180 9.72 -3.95 -3.13
C LEU A 180 9.51 -5.42 -2.76
N GLY A 181 9.11 -6.29 -3.70
CA GLY A 181 8.76 -7.68 -3.42
C GLY A 181 9.77 -8.70 -3.92
N ILE A 182 10.16 -8.60 -5.19
CA ILE A 182 11.02 -9.57 -5.86
C ILE A 182 12.50 -9.17 -5.77
N GLY A 183 12.77 -7.85 -5.77
CA GLY A 183 14.11 -7.29 -5.70
C GLY A 183 14.77 -7.11 -7.08
N PRO A 184 16.05 -6.64 -7.07
CA PRO A 184 16.76 -6.23 -8.27
C PRO A 184 17.27 -7.37 -9.14
N LEU A 185 17.44 -8.55 -8.55
CA LEU A 185 18.13 -9.65 -9.24
C LEU A 185 17.29 -10.29 -10.35
N LEU A 186 15.95 -10.19 -10.29
CA LEU A 186 15.08 -10.69 -11.35
C LEU A 186 14.84 -9.60 -12.40
N PRO A 187 15.42 -9.71 -13.62
CA PRO A 187 15.10 -8.80 -14.72
C PRO A 187 13.62 -8.90 -15.11
N HIS A 188 12.98 -7.76 -15.43
CA HIS A 188 11.59 -7.74 -15.86
C HIS A 188 11.32 -8.63 -17.08
N ARG A 189 12.31 -8.79 -17.97
CA ARG A 189 12.21 -9.66 -19.16
C ARG A 189 12.10 -11.15 -18.84
N LEU A 190 12.45 -11.57 -17.63
CA LEU A 190 12.30 -12.96 -17.16
C LEU A 190 10.97 -13.20 -16.43
N VAL A 191 10.19 -12.15 -16.13
CA VAL A 191 8.84 -12.28 -15.59
C VAL A 191 7.86 -12.48 -16.76
N ARG A 192 7.96 -13.64 -17.38
CA ARG A 192 7.04 -14.04 -18.46
C ARG A 192 6.33 -15.32 -18.03
N PRO A 193 5.04 -15.50 -18.37
CA PRO A 193 4.31 -16.72 -18.07
C PRO A 193 5.03 -17.97 -18.56
N ASP A 194 5.53 -17.90 -19.78
CA ASP A 194 6.27 -18.97 -20.47
C ASP A 194 7.58 -19.36 -19.75
N LEU A 195 8.12 -18.49 -18.88
CA LEU A 195 9.33 -18.76 -18.08
C LEU A 195 9.04 -19.19 -16.64
N VAL A 196 7.77 -19.21 -16.23
CA VAL A 196 7.31 -19.65 -14.91
C VAL A 196 6.35 -20.83 -15.10
N PRO A 197 6.84 -21.98 -15.57
CA PRO A 197 5.96 -23.11 -15.91
C PRO A 197 5.34 -23.77 -14.67
N VAL A 198 5.88 -23.46 -13.49
CA VAL A 198 5.49 -24.12 -12.25
C VAL A 198 5.48 -23.12 -11.09
N LEU A 199 4.39 -23.14 -10.33
CA LEU A 199 4.26 -22.38 -9.07
C LEU A 199 4.16 -23.35 -7.89
N PRO A 200 4.84 -23.04 -6.74
CA PRO A 200 4.67 -23.83 -5.54
C PRO A 200 3.26 -23.61 -4.97
N GLU A 201 2.55 -24.69 -4.68
CA GLU A 201 1.30 -24.62 -3.95
C GLU A 201 1.60 -24.20 -2.51
N LEU A 202 1.07 -23.03 -2.11
CA LEU A 202 1.14 -22.52 -0.75
C LEU A 202 -0.20 -22.72 -0.06
N PRO A 203 -0.35 -23.80 0.74
CA PRO A 203 -1.58 -24.04 1.48
C PRO A 203 -1.91 -22.84 2.38
N GLY A 204 -3.17 -22.35 2.30
CA GLY A 204 -3.62 -21.20 3.06
C GLY A 204 -3.31 -19.84 2.42
N LEU A 205 -2.62 -19.78 1.28
CA LEU A 205 -2.51 -18.52 0.53
C LEU A 205 -3.87 -18.20 -0.11
N ARG A 206 -4.62 -17.37 0.58
CA ARG A 206 -5.84 -16.75 0.08
C ARG A 206 -5.80 -15.28 0.42
N PHE A 207 -6.02 -14.42 -0.55
CA PHE A 207 -5.96 -12.97 -0.37
C PHE A 207 -6.90 -12.26 -1.34
N GLN A 208 -7.15 -10.98 -1.05
CA GLN A 208 -7.97 -10.12 -1.89
C GLN A 208 -7.08 -9.05 -2.52
N ALA A 209 -7.25 -8.84 -3.81
CA ALA A 209 -6.53 -7.83 -4.57
C ALA A 209 -7.49 -6.68 -4.95
N LEU A 210 -6.89 -5.53 -5.28
CA LEU A 210 -7.58 -4.31 -5.66
C LEU A 210 -6.83 -3.59 -6.78
N HIS A 211 -7.56 -3.01 -7.69
CA HIS A 211 -6.96 -2.05 -8.62
C HIS A 211 -6.76 -0.69 -7.95
N SER A 212 -5.59 -0.08 -8.16
CA SER A 212 -5.23 1.19 -7.51
C SER A 212 -6.19 2.34 -7.83
N LEU A 213 -6.81 2.35 -9.03
CA LEU A 213 -7.81 3.36 -9.38
C LEU A 213 -9.08 3.24 -8.53
N ASP A 214 -9.52 2.02 -8.20
CA ASP A 214 -10.68 1.82 -7.33
C ASP A 214 -10.38 2.22 -5.89
N VAL A 215 -9.15 1.97 -5.44
CA VAL A 215 -8.66 2.50 -4.14
C VAL A 215 -8.64 4.03 -4.16
N GLY A 216 -8.17 4.65 -5.25
CA GLY A 216 -8.21 6.11 -5.42
C GLY A 216 -9.62 6.69 -5.27
N LYS A 217 -10.64 6.03 -5.85
CA LYS A 217 -12.06 6.39 -5.68
C LYS A 217 -12.52 6.27 -4.22
N ALA A 218 -12.09 5.22 -3.50
CA ALA A 218 -12.43 5.06 -2.08
C ALA A 218 -11.86 6.22 -1.22
N TYR A 219 -10.60 6.60 -1.45
CA TYR A 219 -10.00 7.75 -0.75
C TYR A 219 -10.70 9.07 -1.08
N ARG A 220 -11.08 9.28 -2.34
CA ARG A 220 -11.87 10.44 -2.72
C ARG A 220 -13.21 10.48 -1.98
N LEU A 221 -13.96 9.38 -1.99
CA LEU A 221 -15.22 9.28 -1.27
C LEU A 221 -15.05 9.51 0.24
N ALA A 222 -14.00 8.93 0.84
CA ALA A 222 -13.67 9.16 2.24
C ALA A 222 -13.30 10.63 2.54
N ALA A 223 -12.75 11.34 1.57
CA ALA A 223 -12.45 12.77 1.72
C ALA A 223 -13.72 13.64 1.66
N VAL A 224 -14.60 13.40 0.68
CA VAL A 224 -15.77 14.28 0.41
C VAL A 224 -17.02 13.91 1.22
N ARG A 225 -17.19 12.65 1.65
CA ARG A 225 -18.37 12.21 2.39
C ARG A 225 -18.21 12.37 3.91
N PRO A 226 -19.29 12.61 4.67
CA PRO A 226 -19.23 12.79 6.12
C PRO A 226 -19.18 11.44 6.89
N VAL A 227 -18.37 10.48 6.42
CA VAL A 227 -18.21 9.16 7.04
C VAL A 227 -17.05 9.16 8.05
N ARG A 228 -17.10 8.25 9.03
CA ARG A 228 -16.09 8.09 10.09
C ARG A 228 -15.77 6.61 10.30
N GLY A 229 -14.61 6.36 10.91
CA GLY A 229 -14.16 5.03 11.32
C GLY A 229 -13.47 4.23 10.23
N ALA A 230 -13.45 2.91 10.39
CA ALA A 230 -12.72 2.01 9.50
C ALA A 230 -13.61 1.49 8.36
N PHE A 231 -13.01 1.27 7.19
CA PHE A 231 -13.66 0.66 6.03
C PHE A 231 -12.71 -0.34 5.37
N ASN A 232 -13.16 -1.57 5.22
CA ASN A 232 -12.48 -2.60 4.45
C ASN A 232 -12.63 -2.32 2.95
N LEU A 233 -11.54 -2.52 2.20
CA LEU A 233 -11.55 -2.39 0.75
C LEU A 233 -10.97 -3.65 0.14
N ALA A 234 -11.76 -4.34 -0.67
CA ALA A 234 -11.35 -5.55 -1.38
C ALA A 234 -12.19 -5.74 -2.64
N ALA A 235 -11.66 -6.46 -3.63
CA ALA A 235 -12.40 -6.91 -4.80
C ALA A 235 -12.51 -8.44 -4.82
N GLU A 236 -13.37 -8.93 -5.68
CA GLU A 236 -13.59 -10.34 -5.94
C GLU A 236 -12.97 -10.76 -7.28
N PRO A 237 -12.70 -12.04 -7.47
CA PRO A 237 -12.75 -13.12 -6.48
C PRO A 237 -11.61 -13.06 -5.46
N VAL A 238 -11.76 -13.76 -4.31
CA VAL A 238 -10.62 -14.06 -3.43
C VAL A 238 -9.62 -14.91 -4.21
N LEU A 239 -8.37 -14.46 -4.27
CA LEU A 239 -7.32 -15.13 -5.03
C LEU A 239 -6.63 -16.23 -4.22
N ASP A 240 -6.29 -17.32 -4.89
CA ASP A 240 -5.47 -18.41 -4.39
C ASP A 240 -4.39 -18.81 -5.43
N MET A 241 -3.58 -19.81 -5.10
CA MET A 241 -2.52 -20.26 -6.00
C MET A 241 -3.05 -20.83 -7.32
N SER A 242 -4.25 -21.41 -7.34
CA SER A 242 -4.82 -21.98 -8.57
C SER A 242 -5.22 -20.90 -9.59
N GLN A 243 -5.71 -19.76 -9.09
CA GLN A 243 -6.06 -18.61 -9.92
C GLN A 243 -4.82 -17.89 -10.41
N LEU A 244 -3.78 -17.75 -9.57
CA LEU A 244 -2.49 -17.18 -10.00
C LEU A 244 -1.81 -18.06 -11.05
N ALA A 245 -1.87 -19.38 -10.89
CA ALA A 245 -1.32 -20.32 -11.86
C ALA A 245 -2.01 -20.19 -13.22
N ARG A 246 -3.34 -20.04 -13.24
CA ARG A 246 -4.10 -19.78 -14.48
C ARG A 246 -3.71 -18.47 -15.16
N LEU A 247 -3.50 -17.38 -14.39
CA LEU A 247 -3.04 -16.10 -14.92
C LEU A 247 -1.64 -16.17 -15.55
N LEU A 248 -0.80 -17.10 -15.07
CA LEU A 248 0.57 -17.28 -15.54
C LEU A 248 0.72 -18.44 -16.52
N ASP A 249 -0.37 -19.14 -16.87
CA ASP A 249 -0.34 -20.39 -17.64
C ASP A 249 0.63 -21.43 -17.04
N ALA A 250 0.68 -21.49 -15.71
CA ALA A 250 1.59 -22.30 -14.94
C ALA A 250 0.88 -23.49 -14.29
N ARG A 251 1.64 -24.54 -13.96
CA ARG A 251 1.16 -25.67 -13.15
C ARG A 251 1.51 -25.46 -11.69
N THR A 252 0.64 -25.90 -10.79
CA THR A 252 0.98 -25.92 -9.37
C THR A 252 1.66 -27.24 -8.98
N ILE A 253 2.68 -27.14 -8.14
CA ILE A 253 3.32 -28.31 -7.51
C ILE A 253 3.25 -28.20 -6.00
N ARG A 254 3.00 -29.33 -5.34
CA ARG A 254 3.01 -29.40 -3.87
C ARG A 254 4.44 -29.35 -3.36
N VAL A 255 4.74 -28.31 -2.62
CA VAL A 255 6.02 -28.14 -1.92
C VAL A 255 5.73 -27.92 -0.43
N PRO A 256 6.43 -28.57 0.49
CA PRO A 256 6.24 -28.31 1.90
C PRO A 256 6.46 -26.83 2.24
N THR A 257 5.48 -26.18 2.87
CA THR A 257 5.55 -24.73 3.22
C THR A 257 6.81 -24.40 4.02
N ARG A 258 7.29 -25.33 4.86
CA ARG A 258 8.54 -25.18 5.62
C ARG A 258 9.76 -25.05 4.69
N GLY A 259 9.79 -25.79 3.59
CA GLY A 259 10.87 -25.71 2.58
C GLY A 259 10.86 -24.34 1.86
N ILE A 260 9.68 -23.88 1.43
CA ILE A 260 9.52 -22.55 0.80
C ILE A 260 9.97 -21.45 1.76
N ARG A 261 9.51 -21.52 3.03
CA ARG A 261 9.88 -20.56 4.06
C ARG A 261 11.38 -20.57 4.36
N ALA A 262 12.01 -21.74 4.40
CA ALA A 262 13.46 -21.87 4.62
C ALA A 262 14.25 -21.29 3.43
N ALA A 263 13.83 -21.58 2.20
CA ALA A 263 14.44 -21.00 0.99
C ALA A 263 14.32 -19.48 0.95
N LEU A 264 13.12 -18.95 1.28
CA LEU A 264 12.90 -17.51 1.39
C LEU A 264 13.77 -16.88 2.50
N ALA A 265 13.89 -17.55 3.66
CA ALA A 265 14.73 -17.09 4.76
C ALA A 265 16.22 -17.04 4.34
N ALA A 266 16.72 -18.07 3.69
CA ALA A 266 18.08 -18.09 3.17
C ALA A 266 18.31 -16.98 2.15
N ALA A 267 17.40 -16.81 1.18
CA ALA A 267 17.50 -15.76 0.18
C ALA A 267 17.43 -14.36 0.81
N TRP A 268 16.60 -14.15 1.83
CA TRP A 268 16.51 -12.89 2.55
C TRP A 268 17.80 -12.60 3.35
N HIS A 269 18.32 -13.56 4.12
CA HIS A 269 19.59 -13.39 4.85
C HIS A 269 20.78 -13.14 3.93
N LEU A 270 20.78 -13.72 2.74
CA LEU A 270 21.79 -13.46 1.70
C LEU A 270 21.53 -12.15 0.92
N HIS A 271 20.54 -11.35 1.28
CA HIS A 271 20.15 -10.12 0.59
C HIS A 271 19.79 -10.33 -0.90
N LEU A 272 19.32 -11.50 -1.27
CA LEU A 272 18.88 -11.80 -2.64
C LEU A 272 17.45 -11.34 -2.91
N VAL A 273 16.60 -11.32 -1.89
CA VAL A 273 15.20 -10.87 -1.96
C VAL A 273 14.89 -9.90 -0.83
N PRO A 274 14.04 -8.88 -1.07
CA PRO A 274 13.67 -7.91 -0.03
C PRO A 274 12.55 -8.39 0.90
N ALA A 275 11.74 -9.38 0.48
CA ALA A 275 10.63 -9.90 1.27
C ALA A 275 11.14 -10.81 2.40
N SER A 276 10.81 -10.48 3.65
CA SER A 276 11.19 -11.29 4.79
C SER A 276 10.30 -12.52 4.95
N PRO A 277 10.82 -13.63 5.54
CA PRO A 277 9.98 -14.80 5.82
C PRO A 277 8.84 -14.50 6.79
N GLN A 278 9.00 -13.55 7.69
CA GLN A 278 7.95 -13.09 8.60
C GLN A 278 6.79 -12.41 7.85
N LEU A 279 7.09 -11.72 6.74
CA LEU A 279 6.05 -11.15 5.90
C LEU A 279 5.23 -12.24 5.20
N LEU A 280 5.87 -13.32 4.74
CA LEU A 280 5.15 -14.48 4.20
C LEU A 280 4.23 -15.11 5.26
N ASP A 281 4.77 -15.34 6.48
CA ASP A 281 3.99 -15.89 7.60
C ASP A 281 2.77 -15.00 7.89
N ALA A 282 2.94 -13.68 7.85
CA ALA A 282 1.85 -12.73 8.04
C ALA A 282 0.80 -12.83 6.92
N VAL A 283 1.21 -12.85 5.66
CA VAL A 283 0.29 -12.94 4.50
C VAL A 283 -0.57 -14.20 4.56
N LEU A 284 0.01 -15.33 4.96
CA LEU A 284 -0.72 -16.59 5.11
C LEU A 284 -1.80 -16.54 6.21
N GLN A 285 -1.73 -15.58 7.12
CA GLN A 285 -2.64 -15.43 8.26
C GLN A 285 -3.59 -14.22 8.14
N LEU A 286 -3.46 -13.38 7.11
CA LEU A 286 -4.38 -12.25 6.88
C LEU A 286 -5.82 -12.77 6.71
N PRO A 287 -6.84 -12.15 7.33
CA PRO A 287 -8.23 -12.52 7.13
C PRO A 287 -8.71 -12.19 5.72
N ILE A 288 -9.81 -12.82 5.32
CA ILE A 288 -10.61 -12.40 4.17
C ILE A 288 -11.61 -11.38 4.66
N MET A 289 -11.62 -10.19 4.05
CA MET A 289 -12.42 -9.06 4.50
C MET A 289 -13.81 -9.05 3.87
N ASP A 290 -14.81 -8.70 4.68
CA ASP A 290 -16.10 -8.22 4.22
C ASP A 290 -16.00 -6.73 3.86
N VAL A 291 -16.72 -6.29 2.82
CA VAL A 291 -16.69 -4.91 2.31
C VAL A 291 -18.08 -4.26 2.29
N ASP A 292 -19.06 -4.86 2.93
CA ASP A 292 -20.44 -4.36 2.91
C ASP A 292 -20.53 -2.95 3.47
N ARG A 293 -19.82 -2.65 4.54
CA ARG A 293 -19.77 -1.31 5.11
C ARG A 293 -19.25 -0.25 4.12
N ALA A 294 -18.23 -0.58 3.35
CA ALA A 294 -17.72 0.33 2.31
C ALA A 294 -18.75 0.56 1.20
N ARG A 295 -19.55 -0.45 0.88
CA ARG A 295 -20.65 -0.33 -0.10
C ARG A 295 -21.78 0.54 0.45
N ASP A 296 -22.24 0.24 1.66
CA ASP A 296 -23.48 0.81 2.22
C ASP A 296 -23.29 2.23 2.76
N GLU A 297 -22.20 2.48 3.51
CA GLU A 297 -21.94 3.79 4.13
C GLU A 297 -21.05 4.69 3.26
N LEU A 298 -19.93 4.14 2.73
CA LEU A 298 -19.03 4.91 1.89
C LEU A 298 -19.54 5.03 0.45
N GLY A 299 -20.48 4.17 0.02
CA GLY A 299 -21.00 4.12 -1.35
C GLY A 299 -19.91 3.76 -2.36
N TRP A 300 -19.00 2.87 -1.95
CA TRP A 300 -17.90 2.41 -2.76
C TRP A 300 -18.06 0.95 -3.16
N ALA A 301 -17.78 0.68 -4.42
CA ALA A 301 -17.61 -0.67 -4.94
C ALA A 301 -16.43 -0.68 -5.92
N PRO A 302 -15.67 -1.78 -5.99
CA PRO A 302 -14.59 -1.93 -6.97
C PRO A 302 -15.18 -2.07 -8.37
N HIS A 303 -14.52 -1.44 -9.35
CA HIS A 303 -14.87 -1.57 -10.76
C HIS A 303 -14.10 -2.71 -11.44
N HIS A 304 -12.86 -2.93 -10.98
CA HIS A 304 -11.98 -3.99 -11.47
C HIS A 304 -12.07 -5.21 -10.55
N SER A 305 -12.05 -6.39 -11.12
CA SER A 305 -11.92 -7.62 -10.34
C SER A 305 -10.51 -7.79 -9.77
N SER A 306 -10.33 -8.68 -8.80
CA SER A 306 -9.00 -9.04 -8.30
C SER A 306 -8.10 -9.63 -9.40
N LEU A 307 -8.70 -10.35 -10.36
CA LEU A 307 -7.98 -10.93 -11.49
C LEU A 307 -7.50 -9.86 -12.47
N ASP A 308 -8.33 -8.85 -12.77
CA ASP A 308 -7.95 -7.72 -13.63
C ASP A 308 -6.78 -6.96 -13.01
N ALA A 309 -6.86 -6.65 -11.72
CA ALA A 309 -5.82 -5.91 -11.01
C ALA A 309 -4.46 -6.63 -11.04
N VAL A 310 -4.45 -7.96 -10.83
CA VAL A 310 -3.23 -8.76 -10.90
C VAL A 310 -2.77 -8.96 -12.35
N GLY A 311 -3.70 -9.17 -13.29
CA GLY A 311 -3.40 -9.30 -14.72
C GLY A 311 -2.68 -8.07 -15.26
N GLU A 312 -3.23 -6.86 -15.04
CA GLU A 312 -2.60 -5.61 -15.44
C GLU A 312 -1.22 -5.39 -14.81
N PHE A 313 -1.07 -5.79 -13.54
CA PHE A 313 0.23 -5.75 -12.88
C PHE A 313 1.26 -6.67 -13.55
N LEU A 314 0.86 -7.90 -13.92
CA LEU A 314 1.73 -8.84 -14.61
C LEU A 314 2.13 -8.34 -16.00
N ASP A 315 1.19 -7.73 -16.74
CA ASP A 315 1.48 -7.06 -18.01
C ASP A 315 2.47 -5.90 -17.82
N GLY A 316 2.25 -5.08 -16.80
CA GLY A 316 3.19 -4.02 -16.44
C GLY A 316 4.58 -4.53 -16.08
N LEU A 317 4.70 -5.70 -15.44
CA LEU A 317 6.00 -6.33 -15.17
C LEU A 317 6.72 -6.74 -16.47
N ARG A 318 5.99 -7.34 -17.42
CA ARG A 318 6.54 -7.75 -18.73
C ARG A 318 7.08 -6.57 -19.52
N GLU A 319 6.36 -5.47 -19.48
CA GLU A 319 6.69 -4.24 -20.21
C GLU A 319 7.69 -3.33 -19.47
N GLY A 320 7.96 -3.60 -18.19
CA GLY A 320 8.73 -2.70 -17.34
C GLY A 320 8.01 -1.37 -17.12
N ALA A 321 6.69 -1.40 -17.03
CA ALA A 321 5.85 -0.22 -16.92
C ALA A 321 6.15 0.61 -15.67
N GLY A 322 5.93 1.92 -15.79
CA GLY A 322 6.12 2.89 -14.74
C GLY A 322 5.39 4.19 -15.03
N MET A 323 5.66 5.22 -14.23
CA MET A 323 5.05 6.54 -14.33
C MET A 323 6.09 7.63 -14.06
N ALA A 324 5.83 8.86 -14.52
CA ALA A 324 6.69 10.03 -14.31
C ALA A 324 6.67 10.57 -12.88
N THR A 325 6.73 9.66 -11.90
CA THR A 325 6.91 9.97 -10.48
C THR A 325 8.09 9.19 -9.91
N PRO A 326 8.87 9.76 -8.98
CA PRO A 326 10.10 9.11 -8.52
C PRO A 326 9.93 7.69 -7.98
N PRO A 327 8.86 7.34 -7.23
CA PRO A 327 8.66 5.96 -6.77
C PRO A 327 8.28 4.98 -7.89
N LEU A 328 7.54 5.43 -8.91
CA LEU A 328 7.01 4.58 -9.98
C LEU A 328 7.88 4.56 -11.24
N SER A 329 8.86 5.45 -11.35
CA SER A 329 9.72 5.52 -12.52
C SER A 329 10.51 4.21 -12.70
N PRO A 330 10.53 3.64 -13.92
CA PRO A 330 11.33 2.45 -14.21
C PRO A 330 12.85 2.73 -14.20
N HIS A 331 13.26 4.00 -14.30
CA HIS A 331 14.65 4.44 -14.45
C HIS A 331 15.28 5.06 -13.19
N THR A 332 14.59 5.03 -12.03
CA THR A 332 15.07 5.65 -10.78
C THR A 332 16.41 5.11 -10.28
N THR A 333 16.84 3.96 -10.75
CA THR A 333 18.08 3.27 -10.31
C THR A 333 19.28 3.46 -11.24
N GLY A 334 19.14 4.33 -12.25
CA GLY A 334 20.19 4.64 -13.23
C GLY A 334 20.39 3.57 -14.30
N PRO A 335 21.37 3.78 -15.22
CA PRO A 335 21.68 2.81 -16.27
C PRO A 335 22.01 1.44 -15.67
N LEU A 336 21.53 0.37 -16.30
CA LEU A 336 21.73 -1.02 -15.87
C LEU A 336 21.36 -1.30 -14.41
N ARG A 337 20.58 -0.42 -13.77
CA ARG A 337 20.12 -0.59 -12.37
C ARG A 337 21.27 -0.61 -11.35
N VAL A 338 22.39 0.05 -11.66
CA VAL A 338 23.60 0.03 -10.83
C VAL A 338 23.33 0.48 -9.40
N ARG A 339 22.52 1.53 -9.21
CA ARG A 339 22.17 2.02 -7.86
C ARG A 339 21.35 1.02 -7.06
N GLU A 340 20.49 0.24 -7.71
CA GLU A 340 19.69 -0.80 -7.06
C GLU A 340 20.58 -1.95 -6.57
N ILE A 341 21.61 -2.30 -7.36
CA ILE A 341 22.56 -3.35 -7.03
C ILE A 341 23.56 -2.86 -5.96
N THR A 342 24.09 -1.65 -6.08
CA THR A 342 25.11 -1.11 -5.15
C THR A 342 24.53 -0.71 -3.80
N SER A 343 23.26 -0.29 -3.72
CA SER A 343 22.57 -0.02 -2.44
C SER A 343 22.13 -1.29 -1.71
N GLY A 344 22.24 -2.43 -2.36
CA GLY A 344 21.80 -3.73 -1.83
C GLY A 344 20.29 -3.92 -1.88
N VAL A 345 19.87 -5.19 -1.84
CA VAL A 345 18.47 -5.59 -1.85
C VAL A 345 17.81 -5.16 -0.54
N GLY A 346 16.68 -4.45 -0.65
CA GLY A 346 15.93 -4.00 0.52
C GLY A 346 16.43 -2.69 1.12
N GLN A 347 17.38 -2.03 0.50
CA GLN A 347 17.73 -0.65 0.84
C GLN A 347 16.96 0.35 -0.04
N ARG A 348 16.88 1.58 0.45
CA ARG A 348 16.19 2.68 -0.23
C ARG A 348 17.09 3.21 -1.35
N PRO A 349 16.68 3.19 -2.62
CA PRO A 349 17.44 3.80 -3.70
C PRO A 349 17.45 5.32 -3.62
#